data_975be756fba3bb7fe23d1508bbeb3620
#
_entry.id   975be756fba3bb7fe23d1508bbeb3620
#
_cell.length_a   1.000
_cell.length_b   1.000
_cell.length_c   1.000
_cell.angle_alpha   90.00
_cell.angle_beta   90.00
_cell.angle_gamma   90.00
#
_symmetry.space_group_name_H-M   'P 1'
#
loop_
_entity.id
_entity.type
_entity.pdbx_description
1 polymer ?
#
loop_
_entity_poly.entity_id
_entity_poly.type
_entity_poly.pdbx_seq_one_letter_code
_entity_poly.pdbx_strand_id
1 'polypeptide(L)'
;MYRIIAGKWKAKKIAAPKNFDVRPTTDFAKEALFSILENTYDMQSISVLDLFAGIGSITFEFASRGCKDITSVEMNPKHTSFLNSTASELGFSLQVSVQRGDTFDWLKKFRNKKSYEIVFSDAPFEMEEKKYHELISLVLNNKYLKENGVLVVEHQSRMKFDHPNLIDTRKYGNVSFSFFEPNKDDA
;
A
#
# COMPACT_ATOMS: atom_id res chain seq x y z
N MET A 1 2.19 -16.44 6.45
CA MET A 1 2.12 -16.92 5.04
C MET A 1 0.99 -16.19 4.33
N TYR A 2 1.23 -15.69 3.13
CA TYR A 2 0.22 -15.10 2.24
C TYR A 2 0.41 -15.67 0.82
N ARG A 3 -0.56 -15.43 -0.05
CA ARG A 3 -0.57 -15.92 -1.43
C ARG A 3 -0.69 -14.74 -2.39
N ILE A 4 0.03 -14.77 -3.49
CA ILE A 4 -0.18 -13.86 -4.64
C ILE A 4 -1.42 -14.34 -5.39
N ILE A 5 -2.38 -13.43 -5.63
CA ILE A 5 -3.71 -13.78 -6.18
C ILE A 5 -3.68 -13.83 -7.71
N ALA A 6 -2.96 -12.90 -8.35
CA ALA A 6 -2.96 -12.79 -9.81
C ALA A 6 -1.59 -12.44 -10.39
N GLY A 7 -1.52 -12.35 -11.72
CA GLY A 7 -0.32 -11.94 -12.44
C GLY A 7 0.70 -13.06 -12.63
N LYS A 8 1.96 -12.69 -12.83
CA LYS A 8 3.10 -13.58 -13.15
C LYS A 8 3.28 -14.71 -12.14
N TRP A 9 3.06 -14.43 -10.86
CA TRP A 9 3.25 -15.36 -9.75
C TRP A 9 1.92 -15.80 -9.10
N LYS A 10 0.83 -15.84 -9.88
CA LYS A 10 -0.47 -16.33 -9.40
C LYS A 10 -0.34 -17.63 -8.62
N ALA A 11 -1.01 -17.72 -7.47
CA ALA A 11 -1.03 -18.84 -6.53
C ALA A 11 0.31 -19.13 -5.80
N LYS A 12 1.40 -18.38 -6.06
CA LYS A 12 2.65 -18.52 -5.30
C LYS A 12 2.38 -18.17 -3.82
N LYS A 13 2.72 -19.09 -2.94
CA LYS A 13 2.69 -18.90 -1.50
C LYS A 13 4.03 -18.36 -1.03
N ILE A 14 4.00 -17.29 -0.25
CA ILE A 14 5.16 -16.67 0.35
C ILE A 14 5.10 -16.91 1.87
N ALA A 15 6.06 -17.68 2.37
CA ALA A 15 6.16 -18.04 3.77
C ALA A 15 7.09 -17.09 4.49
N ALA A 16 6.53 -16.18 5.30
CA ALA A 16 7.34 -15.40 6.22
C ALA A 16 7.84 -16.28 7.38
N PRO A 17 9.00 -15.96 7.96
CA PRO A 17 9.47 -16.61 9.17
C PRO A 17 8.42 -16.61 10.29
N LYS A 18 8.34 -17.70 11.06
CA LYS A 18 7.31 -17.87 12.10
C LYS A 18 7.34 -16.82 13.23
N ASN A 19 8.47 -16.16 13.41
CA ASN A 19 8.67 -15.11 14.41
C ASN A 19 8.29 -13.71 13.92
N PHE A 20 7.69 -13.59 12.72
CA PHE A 20 7.13 -12.33 12.26
C PHE A 20 5.69 -12.23 12.71
N ASP A 21 5.43 -11.27 13.59
CA ASP A 21 4.07 -10.95 14.03
C ASP A 21 3.42 -10.05 12.96
N VAL A 22 2.84 -10.68 11.95
CA VAL A 22 2.19 -10.01 10.83
C VAL A 22 0.85 -10.66 10.54
N ARG A 23 -0.15 -9.84 10.34
CA ARG A 23 -1.48 -10.24 9.88
C ARG A 23 -1.68 -9.68 8.48
N PRO A 24 -1.37 -10.46 7.42
CA PRO A 24 -1.58 -9.97 6.06
C PRO A 24 -3.06 -9.79 5.77
N THR A 25 -3.38 -8.81 4.93
CA THR A 25 -4.70 -8.65 4.32
C THR A 25 -5.19 -9.99 3.77
N THR A 26 -6.43 -10.35 4.05
CA THR A 26 -6.99 -11.64 3.61
C THR A 26 -7.01 -11.72 2.08
N ASP A 27 -6.90 -12.93 1.54
CA ASP A 27 -6.97 -13.16 0.09
C ASP A 27 -8.25 -12.56 -0.52
N PHE A 28 -9.39 -12.71 0.18
CA PHE A 28 -10.68 -12.16 -0.25
C PHE A 28 -10.67 -10.61 -0.33
N ALA A 29 -10.20 -9.95 0.73
CA ALA A 29 -10.13 -8.48 0.75
C ALA A 29 -9.14 -7.97 -0.30
N LYS A 30 -7.99 -8.64 -0.43
CA LYS A 30 -6.97 -8.30 -1.44
C LYS A 30 -7.50 -8.46 -2.87
N GLU A 31 -8.18 -9.56 -3.19
CA GLU A 31 -8.80 -9.78 -4.49
C GLU A 31 -9.82 -8.69 -4.82
N ALA A 32 -10.68 -8.34 -3.87
CA ALA A 32 -11.66 -7.28 -4.03
C ALA A 32 -11.01 -5.90 -4.25
N LEU A 33 -9.97 -5.56 -3.47
CA LEU A 33 -9.21 -4.33 -3.65
C LEU A 33 -8.63 -4.23 -5.06
N PHE A 34 -7.92 -5.26 -5.50
CA PHE A 34 -7.28 -5.24 -6.81
C PHE A 34 -8.29 -5.26 -7.96
N SER A 35 -9.46 -5.88 -7.79
CA SER A 35 -10.56 -5.78 -8.76
C SER A 35 -11.04 -4.33 -8.95
N ILE A 36 -11.11 -3.55 -7.85
CA ILE A 36 -11.47 -2.12 -7.93
C ILE A 36 -10.36 -1.35 -8.65
N LEU A 37 -9.10 -1.55 -8.28
CA LEU A 37 -7.98 -0.81 -8.84
C LEU A 37 -7.76 -1.10 -10.33
N GLU A 38 -7.89 -2.35 -10.76
CA GLU A 38 -7.73 -2.76 -12.17
C GLU A 38 -8.85 -2.24 -13.10
N ASN A 39 -10.00 -1.86 -12.55
CA ASN A 39 -11.05 -1.19 -13.33
C ASN A 39 -10.68 0.27 -13.68
N THR A 40 -9.77 0.88 -12.93
CA THR A 40 -9.40 2.29 -13.09
C THR A 40 -7.99 2.45 -13.65
N TYR A 41 -7.06 1.57 -13.28
CA TYR A 41 -5.64 1.70 -13.58
C TYR A 41 -5.11 0.53 -14.38
N ASP A 42 -4.29 0.83 -15.41
CA ASP A 42 -3.43 -0.17 -16.04
C ASP A 42 -2.20 -0.40 -15.15
N MET A 43 -2.13 -1.58 -14.53
CA MET A 43 -1.08 -1.96 -13.57
C MET A 43 0.33 -1.84 -14.14
N GLN A 44 0.52 -1.92 -15.47
CA GLN A 44 1.84 -1.83 -16.07
C GLN A 44 2.35 -0.40 -16.24
N SER A 45 1.46 0.59 -16.17
CA SER A 45 1.74 2.00 -16.43
C SER A 45 1.81 2.86 -15.17
N ILE A 46 1.40 2.33 -14.02
CA ILE A 46 1.34 3.08 -12.75
C ILE A 46 2.61 2.97 -11.92
N SER A 47 2.76 3.93 -11.01
CA SER A 47 3.70 3.89 -9.88
C SER A 47 2.93 3.76 -8.56
N VAL A 48 3.48 3.00 -7.62
CA VAL A 48 2.83 2.67 -6.36
C VAL A 48 3.74 2.99 -5.19
N LEU A 49 3.16 3.56 -4.14
CA LEU A 49 3.78 3.72 -2.82
C LEU A 49 3.02 2.85 -1.82
N ASP A 50 3.70 1.83 -1.27
CA ASP A 50 3.17 0.92 -0.26
C ASP A 50 3.74 1.32 1.11
N LEU A 51 2.89 1.94 1.93
CA LEU A 51 3.22 2.40 3.28
C LEU A 51 2.88 1.31 4.31
N PHE A 52 3.77 1.08 5.26
CA PHE A 52 3.69 -0.03 6.21
C PHE A 52 3.74 -1.39 5.49
N ALA A 53 4.66 -1.55 4.53
CA ALA A 53 4.66 -2.68 3.59
C ALA A 53 4.78 -4.07 4.26
N GLY A 54 5.24 -4.13 5.52
CA GLY A 54 5.33 -5.37 6.29
C GLY A 54 6.15 -6.43 5.55
N ILE A 55 5.53 -7.57 5.26
CA ILE A 55 6.16 -8.67 4.51
C ILE A 55 5.83 -8.65 3.01
N GLY A 56 5.24 -7.55 2.50
CA GLY A 56 5.05 -7.30 1.08
C GLY A 56 3.83 -7.95 0.44
N SER A 57 2.78 -8.23 1.20
CA SER A 57 1.55 -8.84 0.64
C SER A 57 0.95 -8.01 -0.50
N ILE A 58 0.94 -6.69 -0.35
CA ILE A 58 0.43 -5.74 -1.34
C ILE A 58 1.52 -5.40 -2.38
N THR A 59 2.75 -5.12 -1.92
CA THR A 59 3.91 -4.87 -2.79
C THR A 59 4.04 -5.93 -3.89
N PHE A 60 4.06 -7.23 -3.53
CA PHE A 60 4.26 -8.30 -4.50
C PHE A 60 3.01 -8.64 -5.30
N GLU A 61 1.84 -8.28 -4.82
CA GLU A 61 0.62 -8.36 -5.64
C GLU A 61 0.67 -7.36 -6.80
N PHE A 62 1.05 -6.08 -6.55
CA PHE A 62 1.27 -5.10 -7.60
C PHE A 62 2.38 -5.53 -8.57
N ALA A 63 3.52 -5.98 -8.07
CA ALA A 63 4.63 -6.44 -8.91
C ALA A 63 4.24 -7.63 -9.79
N SER A 64 3.49 -8.59 -9.25
CA SER A 64 3.01 -9.76 -9.98
C SER A 64 2.03 -9.41 -11.11
N ARG A 65 1.23 -8.37 -10.92
CA ARG A 65 0.29 -7.81 -11.92
C ARG A 65 0.96 -6.94 -12.97
N GLY A 66 2.28 -6.74 -12.86
CA GLY A 66 3.09 -6.07 -13.87
C GLY A 66 3.48 -4.62 -13.55
N CYS A 67 3.16 -4.10 -12.37
CA CYS A 67 3.63 -2.79 -11.95
C CYS A 67 5.16 -2.77 -11.91
N LYS A 68 5.75 -1.73 -12.53
CA LYS A 68 7.21 -1.64 -12.74
C LYS A 68 7.89 -0.65 -11.81
N ASP A 69 7.13 0.12 -11.05
CA ASP A 69 7.63 1.19 -10.20
C ASP A 69 6.91 1.18 -8.84
N ILE A 70 7.46 0.44 -7.90
CA ILE A 70 6.90 0.25 -6.56
C ILE A 70 7.90 0.71 -5.52
N THR A 71 7.51 1.64 -4.68
CA THR A 71 8.27 2.05 -3.49
C THR A 71 7.57 1.47 -2.26
N SER A 72 8.27 0.67 -1.46
CA SER A 72 7.74 0.04 -0.26
C SER A 72 8.46 0.60 0.97
N VAL A 73 7.73 1.21 1.89
CA VAL A 73 8.26 1.79 3.14
C VAL A 73 7.95 0.84 4.29
N GLU A 74 8.99 0.44 5.02
CA GLU A 74 8.87 -0.47 6.16
C GLU A 74 9.91 -0.12 7.23
N MET A 75 9.50 -0.05 8.48
CA MET A 75 10.36 0.33 9.60
C MET A 75 11.21 -0.83 10.12
N ASN A 76 10.66 -2.04 10.17
CA ASN A 76 11.30 -3.21 10.76
C ASN A 76 12.44 -3.74 9.86
N PRO A 77 13.70 -3.78 10.35
CA PRO A 77 14.82 -4.24 9.54
C PRO A 77 14.72 -5.70 9.09
N LYS A 78 14.03 -6.56 9.86
CA LYS A 78 13.81 -7.95 9.46
C LYS A 78 12.82 -8.05 8.29
N HIS A 79 11.76 -7.23 8.31
CA HIS A 79 10.78 -7.17 7.22
C HIS A 79 11.42 -6.57 5.96
N THR A 80 12.21 -5.49 6.07
CA THR A 80 12.91 -4.92 4.91
C THR A 80 13.90 -5.90 4.29
N SER A 81 14.63 -6.67 5.10
CA SER A 81 15.50 -7.73 4.61
C SER A 81 14.70 -8.82 3.88
N PHE A 82 13.56 -9.23 4.45
CA PHE A 82 12.66 -10.20 3.83
C PHE A 82 12.07 -9.70 2.51
N LEU A 83 11.63 -8.43 2.46
CA LEU A 83 11.15 -7.79 1.22
C LEU A 83 12.20 -7.83 0.11
N ASN A 84 13.44 -7.43 0.42
CA ASN A 84 14.54 -7.42 -0.56
C ASN A 84 14.87 -8.84 -1.06
N SER A 85 14.95 -9.82 -0.15
CA SER A 85 15.23 -11.20 -0.55
C SER A 85 14.11 -11.81 -1.39
N THR A 86 12.84 -11.54 -1.01
CA THR A 86 11.67 -12.00 -1.77
C THR A 86 11.58 -11.32 -3.14
N ALA A 87 11.86 -10.01 -3.23
CA ALA A 87 11.92 -9.30 -4.50
C ALA A 87 12.97 -9.92 -5.44
N SER A 88 14.14 -10.27 -4.89
CA SER A 88 15.20 -10.96 -5.65
C SER A 88 14.78 -12.36 -6.11
N GLU A 89 14.21 -13.18 -5.21
CA GLU A 89 13.72 -14.53 -5.51
C GLU A 89 12.68 -14.54 -6.64
N LEU A 90 11.76 -13.58 -6.60
CA LEU A 90 10.66 -13.46 -7.58
C LEU A 90 11.07 -12.72 -8.87
N GLY A 91 12.30 -12.18 -8.93
CA GLY A 91 12.79 -11.42 -10.08
C GLY A 91 12.19 -10.03 -10.19
N PHE A 92 11.90 -9.38 -9.05
CA PHE A 92 11.30 -8.04 -8.95
C PHE A 92 12.28 -6.97 -8.44
N SER A 93 13.58 -7.26 -8.35
CA SER A 93 14.58 -6.32 -7.80
C SER A 93 14.67 -4.96 -8.53
N LEU A 94 14.28 -4.92 -9.81
CA LEU A 94 14.25 -3.66 -10.59
C LEU A 94 12.93 -2.89 -10.46
N GLN A 95 11.86 -3.56 -9.99
CA GLN A 95 10.52 -2.98 -9.89
C GLN A 95 10.20 -2.50 -8.47
N VAL A 96 10.79 -3.14 -7.46
CA VAL A 96 10.50 -2.89 -6.05
C VAL A 96 11.68 -2.22 -5.38
N SER A 97 11.48 -0.98 -4.94
CA SER A 97 12.43 -0.21 -4.15
C SER A 97 12.01 -0.24 -2.67
N VAL A 98 12.75 -0.97 -1.84
CA VAL A 98 12.46 -1.05 -0.40
C VAL A 98 13.17 0.07 0.34
N GLN A 99 12.41 0.90 1.06
CA GLN A 99 12.87 2.03 1.86
C GLN A 99 12.68 1.72 3.35
N ARG A 100 13.79 1.64 4.09
CA ARG A 100 13.72 1.43 5.54
C ARG A 100 13.50 2.74 6.26
N GLY A 101 12.42 2.85 7.04
CA GLY A 101 12.14 4.03 7.86
C GLY A 101 10.75 3.99 8.48
N ASP A 102 10.54 4.83 9.48
CA ASP A 102 9.20 5.15 9.95
C ASP A 102 8.42 5.86 8.85
N THR A 103 7.17 5.47 8.65
CA THR A 103 6.32 5.99 7.58
C THR A 103 6.11 7.50 7.67
N PHE A 104 5.87 8.02 8.88
CA PHE A 104 5.61 9.46 9.06
C PHE A 104 6.86 10.29 8.82
N ASP A 105 8.00 9.84 9.31
CA ASP A 105 9.29 10.49 9.08
C ASP A 105 9.68 10.44 7.61
N TRP A 106 9.42 9.31 6.93
CA TRP A 106 9.66 9.15 5.51
C TRP A 106 8.79 10.12 4.69
N LEU A 107 7.49 10.21 4.97
CA LEU A 107 6.57 11.14 4.31
C LEU A 107 6.98 12.61 4.52
N LYS A 108 7.45 12.97 5.72
CA LYS A 108 7.94 14.34 5.99
C LYS A 108 9.23 14.64 5.23
N LYS A 109 10.15 13.68 5.13
CA LYS A 109 11.48 13.83 4.50
C LYS A 109 11.42 13.87 2.98
N PHE A 110 10.57 13.05 2.36
CA PHE A 110 10.52 12.88 0.90
C PHE A 110 9.36 13.61 0.23
N ARG A 111 8.74 14.54 0.92
CA ARG A 111 7.67 15.40 0.38
C ARG A 111 8.11 16.07 -0.94
N ASN A 112 7.18 16.16 -1.90
CA ASN A 112 7.39 16.79 -3.21
C ASN A 112 8.56 16.19 -4.05
N LYS A 113 9.00 14.97 -3.76
CA LYS A 113 10.07 14.30 -4.52
C LYS A 113 9.53 13.42 -5.63
N LYS A 114 8.43 12.72 -5.37
CA LYS A 114 7.80 11.81 -6.32
C LYS A 114 6.32 11.70 -6.01
N SER A 115 5.50 11.66 -7.05
CA SER A 115 4.06 11.40 -6.95
C SER A 115 3.72 10.06 -7.57
N TYR A 116 2.66 9.44 -7.09
CA TYR A 116 2.25 8.08 -7.44
C TYR A 116 0.78 8.07 -7.89
N GLU A 117 0.42 7.12 -8.75
CA GLU A 117 -0.99 6.86 -9.06
C GLU A 117 -1.71 6.21 -7.88
N ILE A 118 -1.02 5.32 -7.16
CA ILE A 118 -1.61 4.67 -5.99
C ILE A 118 -0.66 4.81 -4.79
N VAL A 119 -1.21 5.31 -3.69
CA VAL A 119 -0.60 5.22 -2.37
C VAL A 119 -1.46 4.26 -1.55
N PHE A 120 -0.89 3.18 -1.05
CA PHE A 120 -1.56 2.21 -0.19
C PHE A 120 -1.01 2.28 1.23
N SER A 121 -1.86 2.19 2.22
CA SER A 121 -1.49 2.18 3.63
C SER A 121 -2.24 1.10 4.39
N ASP A 122 -1.49 0.13 4.95
CA ASP A 122 -1.97 -0.88 5.90
C ASP A 122 -1.28 -0.64 7.26
N ALA A 123 -1.70 0.42 7.93
CA ALA A 123 -1.18 0.78 9.23
C ALA A 123 -1.60 -0.24 10.31
N PRO A 124 -0.80 -0.44 11.38
CA PRO A 124 -1.19 -1.29 12.50
C PRO A 124 -2.56 -0.93 13.05
N PHE A 125 -3.40 -1.92 13.35
CA PHE A 125 -4.76 -1.70 13.84
C PHE A 125 -4.85 -0.99 15.20
N GLU A 126 -3.76 -1.00 15.96
CA GLU A 126 -3.61 -0.29 17.23
C GLU A 126 -3.27 1.19 17.03
N MET A 127 -3.03 1.62 15.79
CA MET A 127 -2.72 3.02 15.50
C MET A 127 -3.92 3.90 15.86
N GLU A 128 -3.67 4.97 16.60
CA GLU A 128 -4.69 5.91 17.03
C GLU A 128 -5.31 6.63 15.83
N GLU A 129 -6.61 6.94 15.91
CA GLU A 129 -7.37 7.62 14.85
C GLU A 129 -6.71 8.92 14.38
N LYS A 130 -6.18 9.72 15.30
CA LYS A 130 -5.46 10.96 14.97
C LYS A 130 -4.26 10.72 14.05
N LYS A 131 -3.62 9.55 14.13
CA LYS A 131 -2.48 9.18 13.28
C LYS A 131 -2.92 8.82 11.87
N TYR A 132 -4.12 8.23 11.70
CA TYR A 132 -4.70 8.04 10.38
C TYR A 132 -4.99 9.39 9.71
N HIS A 133 -5.54 10.36 10.45
CA HIS A 133 -5.76 11.71 9.93
C HIS A 133 -4.44 12.42 9.57
N GLU A 134 -3.38 12.28 10.40
CA GLU A 134 -2.03 12.79 10.08
C GLU A 134 -1.49 12.17 8.79
N LEU A 135 -1.62 10.84 8.64
CA LEU A 135 -1.19 10.12 7.45
C LEU A 135 -1.89 10.63 6.19
N ILE A 136 -3.22 10.69 6.21
CA ILE A 136 -4.04 11.17 5.09
C ILE A 136 -3.60 12.59 4.71
N SER A 137 -3.48 13.48 5.70
CA SER A 137 -3.05 14.86 5.48
C SER A 137 -1.63 14.94 4.90
N LEU A 138 -0.69 14.12 5.38
CA LEU A 138 0.67 14.08 4.85
C LEU A 138 0.70 13.62 3.38
N VAL A 139 -0.10 12.63 3.02
CA VAL A 139 -0.14 12.14 1.63
C VAL A 139 -0.79 13.17 0.71
N LEU A 140 -1.94 13.72 1.10
CA LEU A 140 -2.69 14.65 0.25
C LEU A 140 -1.96 16.00 0.10
N ASN A 141 -1.45 16.58 1.20
CA ASN A 141 -0.89 17.94 1.19
C ASN A 141 0.56 18.00 0.69
N ASN A 142 1.27 16.88 0.61
CA ASN A 142 2.68 16.86 0.18
C ASN A 142 2.86 16.28 -1.24
N LYS A 143 1.81 16.31 -2.06
CA LYS A 143 1.83 15.90 -3.48
C LYS A 143 2.36 14.48 -3.72
N TYR A 144 2.01 13.54 -2.83
CA TYR A 144 2.30 12.13 -3.03
C TYR A 144 1.39 11.47 -4.06
N LEU A 145 0.23 12.06 -4.35
CA LEU A 145 -0.67 11.60 -5.41
C LEU A 145 -0.48 12.42 -6.68
N LYS A 146 -0.53 11.75 -7.82
CA LYS A 146 -0.74 12.39 -9.12
C LYS A 146 -2.18 12.89 -9.21
N GLU A 147 -2.48 13.72 -10.22
CA GLU A 147 -3.81 14.33 -10.42
C GLU A 147 -4.97 13.31 -10.37
N ASN A 148 -4.81 12.16 -11.01
CA ASN A 148 -5.78 11.07 -11.00
C ASN A 148 -5.37 9.93 -10.05
N GLY A 149 -4.58 10.24 -9.04
CA GLY A 149 -4.10 9.26 -8.08
C GLY A 149 -5.10 9.02 -6.94
N VAL A 150 -4.92 7.91 -6.25
CA VAL A 150 -5.75 7.51 -5.11
C VAL A 150 -4.90 7.07 -3.91
N LEU A 151 -5.26 7.54 -2.73
CA LEU A 151 -4.80 6.97 -1.47
C LEU A 151 -5.83 5.93 -1.01
N VAL A 152 -5.37 4.71 -0.79
CA VAL A 152 -6.16 3.63 -0.20
C VAL A 152 -5.66 3.38 1.22
N VAL A 153 -6.55 3.49 2.19
CA VAL A 153 -6.24 3.22 3.60
C VAL A 153 -7.00 1.99 4.06
N GLU A 154 -6.27 0.93 4.42
CA GLU A 154 -6.83 -0.21 5.12
C GLU A 154 -6.97 0.12 6.61
N HIS A 155 -8.14 -0.18 7.18
CA HIS A 155 -8.44 0.10 8.58
C HIS A 155 -9.51 -0.85 9.13
N GLN A 156 -9.70 -0.87 10.44
CA GLN A 156 -10.80 -1.63 11.05
C GLN A 156 -12.15 -1.10 10.59
N SER A 157 -13.09 -2.00 10.27
CA SER A 157 -14.43 -1.64 9.75
C SER A 157 -15.30 -0.81 10.72
N ARG A 158 -14.93 -0.74 11.99
CA ARG A 158 -15.62 0.12 12.99
C ARG A 158 -15.18 1.59 12.90
N MET A 159 -14.00 1.87 12.35
CA MET A 159 -13.50 3.22 12.12
C MET A 159 -14.20 3.84 10.90
N LYS A 160 -14.52 5.11 10.99
CA LYS A 160 -15.10 5.90 9.90
C LYS A 160 -14.32 7.18 9.74
N PHE A 161 -14.09 7.58 8.50
CA PHE A 161 -13.47 8.86 8.20
C PHE A 161 -14.54 9.86 7.77
N ASP A 162 -14.51 11.04 8.39
CA ASP A 162 -15.20 12.24 7.89
C ASP A 162 -14.13 13.17 7.31
N HIS A 163 -13.96 13.11 5.99
CA HIS A 163 -12.91 13.85 5.28
C HIS A 163 -13.40 14.31 3.91
N PRO A 164 -13.16 15.57 3.50
CA PRO A 164 -13.67 16.10 2.23
C PRO A 164 -13.16 15.36 0.99
N ASN A 165 -11.97 14.77 1.07
CA ASN A 165 -11.36 14.00 -0.01
C ASN A 165 -11.75 12.52 -0.03
N LEU A 166 -12.52 12.04 0.95
CA LEU A 166 -13.02 10.66 0.96
C LEU A 166 -14.05 10.47 -0.15
N ILE A 167 -13.77 9.55 -1.08
CA ILE A 167 -14.67 9.27 -2.21
C ILE A 167 -15.45 7.97 -2.06
N ASP A 168 -14.90 6.98 -1.34
CA ASP A 168 -15.56 5.70 -1.13
C ASP A 168 -15.00 4.96 0.10
N THR A 169 -15.80 4.05 0.66
CA THR A 169 -15.36 3.11 1.69
C THR A 169 -15.99 1.74 1.44
N ARG A 170 -15.17 0.73 1.25
CA ARG A 170 -15.59 -0.66 1.00
C ARG A 170 -15.24 -1.56 2.16
N LYS A 171 -16.25 -2.25 2.70
CA LYS A 171 -16.10 -3.15 3.86
C LYS A 171 -15.95 -4.60 3.42
N TYR A 172 -14.95 -5.28 3.97
CA TYR A 172 -14.65 -6.70 3.75
C TYR A 172 -14.42 -7.40 5.10
N GLY A 173 -15.51 -7.86 5.70
CA GLY A 173 -15.47 -8.46 7.05
C GLY A 173 -15.09 -7.45 8.12
N ASN A 174 -13.96 -7.68 8.79
CA ASN A 174 -13.45 -6.81 9.86
C ASN A 174 -12.53 -5.68 9.37
N VAL A 175 -12.23 -5.63 8.08
CA VAL A 175 -11.43 -4.58 7.45
C VAL A 175 -12.27 -3.76 6.48
N SER A 176 -11.87 -2.51 6.29
CA SER A 176 -12.40 -1.62 5.25
C SER A 176 -11.26 -0.97 4.51
N PHE A 177 -11.47 -0.68 3.24
CA PHE A 177 -10.62 0.19 2.43
C PHE A 177 -11.35 1.51 2.21
N SER A 178 -10.74 2.60 2.65
CA SER A 178 -11.21 3.96 2.36
C SER A 178 -10.33 4.59 1.30
N PHE A 179 -10.96 5.21 0.31
CA PHE A 179 -10.33 5.77 -0.88
C PHE A 179 -10.40 7.29 -0.81
N PHE A 180 -9.25 7.96 -1.00
CA PHE A 180 -9.15 9.41 -0.98
C PHE A 180 -8.48 9.90 -2.26
N GLU A 181 -9.04 10.94 -2.87
CA GLU A 181 -8.47 11.63 -4.04
C GLU A 181 -7.88 12.99 -3.65
N PRO A 182 -6.87 13.52 -4.36
CA PRO A 182 -6.38 14.87 -4.15
C PRO A 182 -7.47 15.90 -4.44
N ASN A 183 -7.36 17.11 -3.85
CA ASN A 183 -8.22 18.23 -4.22
C ASN A 183 -8.03 18.56 -5.69
N LYS A 184 -9.14 18.75 -6.42
CA LYS A 184 -9.11 19.13 -7.85
C LYS A 184 -8.60 20.56 -8.07
N ASP A 185 -8.54 21.37 -7.01
CA ASP A 185 -8.13 22.78 -7.04
C ASP A 185 -6.61 22.99 -6.82
N ASP A 186 -5.85 21.92 -6.53
CA ASP A 186 -4.40 21.98 -6.26
C ASP A 186 -3.54 21.55 -7.49
N ALA A 187 -4.14 21.46 -8.67
CA ALA A 187 -3.49 21.06 -9.93
C ALA A 187 -2.89 22.23 -10.72
#